data_e250080fbe735c67614aee518fc94ade
#
_entry.id   e250080fbe735c67614aee518fc94ade
#
_cell.length_a   1.000
_cell.length_b   1.000
_cell.length_c   1.000
_cell.angle_alpha   90.00
_cell.angle_beta   90.00
_cell.angle_gamma   90.00
#
_symmetry.space_group_name_H-M   'P 1'
#
loop_
_entity.id
_entity.type
_entity.pdbx_description
1 polymer ?
#
loop_
_entity_poly.entity_id
_entity_poly.type
_entity_poly.pdbx_seq_one_letter_code
_entity_poly.pdbx_strand_id
1 'polypeptide(L)'
;MSDTTIQHPAGMGQASLVKAFAVGKIGGVPAPAEVVETHLNYIFLAGDRAYKVKRDVKMPFVDFSTAERRRAACEAELAINRGFGSPFYVGVEPIVMHADGALQLGGVGAVVDWTVVMKRFDRSGQFDTLAKAGRLTAPLVEAAAERIAALHAMALAVQHAGHVADYRHLIHQLRQTEADGAGRIGLTVSHASPYDQLDGELSRIGGLLERRRCLGKVRRTHGDLHLRNLCVFEGEPTPFDALEFDERLATTDVLYDLAFLLMDLRFNGLPRQASAAMNRYWDAAGEDEEALELLPFFMCLRASVRMAIAVEAGQLEEAQRYRELALSLLKRTTTMSIAIGGLSGSGKSTVAFEVAPRLPGAAGGRILRTDVLRKRAAGLSIHDQAPLADYAPDKREQIYEVLLAHAVAVQSAGASVVLDGTFASARARGLLRNVGGQAIHCFWLDAPLELRRARVAARTGDASDADIGVVLAQREPTSLGQSWRRLDAQRPPDAIAAEILEIVS
;
A
#
# COMPACT_ATOMS: atom_id res chain seq x y z
N MET A 1 37.21 -19.41 18.17
CA MET A 1 35.98 -18.75 18.61
C MET A 1 35.18 -19.80 19.34
N SER A 2 35.08 -19.68 20.67
CA SER A 2 34.56 -20.72 21.54
C SER A 2 33.06 -20.91 21.32
N ASP A 3 32.74 -22.13 20.96
CA ASP A 3 31.37 -22.66 20.87
C ASP A 3 30.76 -22.69 22.28
N THR A 4 30.00 -21.66 22.65
CA THR A 4 29.31 -21.62 23.93
C THR A 4 28.01 -22.39 23.77
N THR A 5 28.08 -23.68 24.07
CA THR A 5 26.89 -24.55 24.15
C THR A 5 25.94 -23.97 25.19
N ILE A 6 24.82 -23.40 24.76
CA ILE A 6 23.76 -22.87 25.63
C ILE A 6 23.08 -24.07 26.28
N GLN A 7 23.47 -24.40 27.52
CA GLN A 7 22.74 -25.36 28.35
C GLN A 7 21.54 -24.64 28.97
N HIS A 8 20.33 -25.04 28.59
CA HIS A 8 19.14 -24.62 29.31
C HIS A 8 19.24 -25.04 30.77
N PRO A 9 19.13 -24.10 31.75
CA PRO A 9 18.97 -24.52 33.13
C PRO A 9 17.66 -25.32 33.23
N ALA A 10 17.76 -26.54 33.69
CA ALA A 10 16.61 -27.42 33.89
C ALA A 10 15.56 -26.72 34.75
N GLY A 11 14.42 -26.32 34.18
CA GLY A 11 13.24 -25.97 34.96
C GLY A 11 12.46 -24.71 34.66
N MET A 12 12.91 -23.76 33.83
CA MET A 12 12.10 -22.57 33.52
C MET A 12 11.51 -22.65 32.11
N GLY A 13 10.24 -23.04 32.00
CA GLY A 13 9.49 -22.94 30.74
C GLY A 13 9.17 -21.49 30.40
N GLN A 14 8.92 -21.18 29.09
CA GLN A 14 8.60 -19.85 28.60
C GLN A 14 7.42 -19.19 29.35
N ALA A 15 6.43 -19.98 29.80
CA ALA A 15 5.29 -19.49 30.58
C ALA A 15 5.73 -18.79 31.89
N SER A 16 6.78 -19.32 32.57
CA SER A 16 7.32 -18.69 33.78
C SER A 16 8.07 -17.38 33.47
N LEU A 17 8.80 -17.33 32.34
CA LEU A 17 9.46 -16.12 31.86
C LEU A 17 8.41 -15.03 31.53
N VAL A 18 7.38 -15.37 30.76
CA VAL A 18 6.27 -14.46 30.38
C VAL A 18 5.59 -13.91 31.64
N LYS A 19 5.31 -14.76 32.63
CA LYS A 19 4.74 -14.33 33.91
C LYS A 19 5.66 -13.39 34.66
N ALA A 20 6.98 -13.71 34.74
CA ALA A 20 7.94 -12.84 35.37
C ALA A 20 8.05 -11.48 34.70
N PHE A 21 8.01 -11.45 33.36
CA PHE A 21 8.00 -10.23 32.57
C PHE A 21 6.74 -9.39 32.85
N ALA A 22 5.55 -10.03 32.79
CA ALA A 22 4.27 -9.37 33.01
C ALA A 22 4.13 -8.72 34.40
N VAL A 23 4.79 -9.26 35.44
CA VAL A 23 4.77 -8.70 36.80
C VAL A 23 5.98 -7.83 37.14
N GLY A 24 6.79 -7.46 36.11
CA GLY A 24 7.94 -6.56 36.31
C GLY A 24 9.11 -7.16 37.07
N LYS A 25 9.33 -8.48 37.02
CA LYS A 25 10.43 -9.20 37.68
C LYS A 25 11.63 -9.44 36.76
N ILE A 26 11.79 -8.65 35.69
CA ILE A 26 12.98 -8.68 34.83
C ILE A 26 13.85 -7.47 35.19
N GLY A 27 15.05 -7.72 35.73
CA GLY A 27 16.01 -6.66 36.06
C GLY A 27 16.34 -5.82 34.81
N GLY A 28 16.40 -4.51 34.98
CA GLY A 28 16.64 -3.57 33.86
C GLY A 28 15.41 -3.23 33.02
N VAL A 29 14.22 -3.80 33.31
CA VAL A 29 12.97 -3.50 32.64
C VAL A 29 11.94 -2.98 33.63
N PRO A 30 11.30 -1.81 33.40
CA PRO A 30 10.17 -1.35 34.20
C PRO A 30 8.99 -2.35 34.13
N ALA A 31 8.12 -2.35 35.15
CA ALA A 31 6.91 -3.15 35.10
C ALA A 31 6.07 -2.74 33.85
N PRO A 32 5.63 -3.68 33.01
CA PRO A 32 4.86 -3.34 31.84
C PRO A 32 3.47 -2.81 32.21
N ALA A 33 3.05 -1.75 31.54
CA ALA A 33 1.72 -1.17 31.66
C ALA A 33 0.68 -1.98 30.87
N GLU A 34 1.12 -2.72 29.85
CA GLU A 34 0.26 -3.52 28.97
C GLU A 34 1.06 -4.73 28.43
N VAL A 35 0.37 -5.85 28.29
CA VAL A 35 0.89 -7.06 27.63
C VAL A 35 -0.05 -7.40 26.46
N VAL A 36 0.52 -7.50 25.26
CA VAL A 36 -0.21 -7.88 24.06
C VAL A 36 0.27 -9.27 23.64
N GLU A 37 -0.67 -10.20 23.52
CA GLU A 37 -0.40 -11.56 23.03
C GLU A 37 -0.89 -11.68 21.59
N THR A 38 -0.02 -12.23 20.73
CA THR A 38 -0.30 -12.58 19.34
C THR A 38 -0.06 -14.06 19.10
N HIS A 39 -0.34 -14.57 17.90
CA HIS A 39 -0.06 -15.98 17.57
C HIS A 39 1.42 -16.35 17.71
N LEU A 40 2.35 -15.42 17.42
CA LEU A 40 3.78 -15.66 17.36
C LEU A 40 4.59 -14.93 18.43
N ASN A 41 4.01 -13.93 19.11
CA ASN A 41 4.78 -13.04 19.98
C ASN A 41 4.02 -12.68 21.25
N TYR A 42 4.79 -12.41 22.33
CA TYR A 42 4.38 -11.62 23.48
C TYR A 42 5.03 -10.24 23.38
N ILE A 43 4.27 -9.16 23.55
CA ILE A 43 4.77 -7.79 23.48
C ILE A 43 4.49 -7.12 24.83
N PHE A 44 5.53 -6.70 25.52
CA PHE A 44 5.45 -6.03 26.83
C PHE A 44 5.74 -4.54 26.63
N LEU A 45 4.75 -3.69 26.91
CA LEU A 45 4.89 -2.23 26.82
C LEU A 45 5.31 -1.67 28.18
N ALA A 46 6.59 -1.32 28.36
CA ALA A 46 7.15 -0.92 29.62
C ALA A 46 7.94 0.40 29.49
N GLY A 47 7.49 1.45 30.16
CA GLY A 47 8.06 2.79 30.03
C GLY A 47 7.97 3.30 28.59
N ASP A 48 9.09 3.77 28.04
CA ASP A 48 9.28 4.24 26.67
C ASP A 48 9.66 3.12 25.68
N ARG A 49 9.63 1.87 26.11
CA ARG A 49 10.05 0.69 25.33
C ARG A 49 8.93 -0.31 25.14
N ALA A 50 9.07 -1.07 24.07
CA ALA A 50 8.35 -2.32 23.81
C ALA A 50 9.35 -3.46 23.71
N TYR A 51 9.04 -4.57 24.36
CA TYR A 51 9.86 -5.78 24.38
C TYR A 51 9.06 -6.90 23.73
N LYS A 52 9.50 -7.36 22.55
CA LYS A 52 8.82 -8.39 21.77
C LYS A 52 9.56 -9.72 21.91
N VAL A 53 8.94 -10.67 22.60
CA VAL A 53 9.46 -12.02 22.84
C VAL A 53 8.73 -12.99 21.92
N LYS A 54 9.48 -13.76 21.12
CA LYS A 54 8.91 -14.81 20.25
C LYS A 54 8.32 -15.92 21.11
N ARG A 55 7.16 -16.45 20.72
CA ARG A 55 6.53 -17.58 21.43
C ARG A 55 7.26 -18.89 21.12
N ASP A 56 7.31 -19.78 22.09
CA ASP A 56 7.77 -21.17 21.90
C ASP A 56 6.67 -21.94 21.16
N VAL A 57 6.66 -21.85 19.83
CA VAL A 57 5.70 -22.52 18.95
C VAL A 57 6.40 -23.18 17.80
N LYS A 58 5.81 -24.27 17.32
CA LYS A 58 6.21 -24.93 16.07
C LYS A 58 4.97 -25.09 15.19
N MET A 59 5.00 -24.44 14.03
CA MET A 59 3.95 -24.45 13.00
C MET A 59 4.57 -24.87 11.66
N PRO A 60 3.79 -25.23 10.64
CA PRO A 60 4.31 -25.66 9.34
C PRO A 60 5.28 -24.64 8.68
N PHE A 61 5.09 -23.35 8.95
CA PHE A 61 5.86 -22.23 8.36
C PHE A 61 6.80 -21.53 9.35
N VAL A 62 6.78 -21.90 10.64
CA VAL A 62 7.58 -21.26 11.70
C VAL A 62 8.00 -22.28 12.74
N ASP A 63 9.27 -22.24 13.13
CA ASP A 63 9.79 -23.06 14.22
C ASP A 63 10.59 -22.18 15.20
N PHE A 64 9.93 -21.76 16.28
CA PHE A 64 10.50 -21.00 17.40
C PHE A 64 10.68 -21.85 18.65
N SER A 65 10.77 -23.18 18.52
CA SER A 65 10.79 -24.13 19.63
C SER A 65 12.06 -24.08 20.49
N THR A 66 13.14 -23.44 20.01
CA THR A 66 14.36 -23.28 20.81
C THR A 66 14.77 -21.81 20.94
N ALA A 67 15.50 -21.46 22.02
CA ALA A 67 15.96 -20.09 22.24
C ALA A 67 16.89 -19.60 21.13
N GLU A 68 17.71 -20.48 20.53
CA GLU A 68 18.60 -20.18 19.42
C GLU A 68 17.80 -19.80 18.17
N ARG A 69 16.72 -20.53 17.88
CA ARG A 69 15.80 -20.21 16.75
C ARG A 69 15.10 -18.90 16.98
N ARG A 70 14.64 -18.63 18.20
CA ARG A 70 14.04 -17.36 18.57
C ARG A 70 15.04 -16.21 18.46
N ARG A 71 16.31 -16.42 18.86
CA ARG A 71 17.41 -15.47 18.64
C ARG A 71 17.54 -15.11 17.15
N ALA A 72 17.71 -16.14 16.32
CA ALA A 72 17.88 -15.93 14.87
C ALA A 72 16.69 -15.17 14.27
N ALA A 73 15.46 -15.47 14.70
CA ALA A 73 14.26 -14.76 14.26
C ALA A 73 14.24 -13.30 14.77
N CYS A 74 14.66 -13.02 16.01
CA CYS A 74 14.77 -11.64 16.51
C CYS A 74 15.84 -10.83 15.76
N GLU A 75 16.99 -11.43 15.45
CA GLU A 75 18.04 -10.78 14.67
C GLU A 75 17.60 -10.52 13.24
N ALA A 76 16.89 -11.45 12.61
CA ALA A 76 16.29 -11.27 11.27
C ALA A 76 15.24 -10.15 11.28
N GLU A 77 14.33 -10.14 12.25
CA GLU A 77 13.34 -9.08 12.42
C GLU A 77 13.99 -7.70 12.56
N LEU A 78 15.01 -7.58 13.40
CA LEU A 78 15.75 -6.33 13.58
C LEU A 78 16.39 -5.87 12.28
N ALA A 79 17.10 -6.76 11.58
CA ALA A 79 17.80 -6.44 10.35
C ALA A 79 16.84 -5.98 9.24
N ILE A 80 15.75 -6.71 9.05
CA ILE A 80 14.74 -6.43 8.02
C ILE A 80 14.06 -5.09 8.28
N ASN A 81 13.56 -4.88 9.50
CA ASN A 81 12.81 -3.66 9.81
C ASN A 81 13.70 -2.41 9.81
N ARG A 82 14.97 -2.51 10.20
CA ARG A 82 15.94 -1.44 10.00
C ARG A 82 16.19 -1.16 8.53
N GLY A 83 16.26 -2.19 7.69
CA GLY A 83 16.37 -2.08 6.23
C GLY A 83 15.16 -1.36 5.62
N PHE A 84 13.97 -1.54 6.16
CA PHE A 84 12.75 -0.79 5.79
C PHE A 84 12.65 0.60 6.46
N GLY A 85 13.74 1.08 7.07
CA GLY A 85 13.82 2.42 7.65
C GLY A 85 12.89 2.63 8.84
N SER A 86 12.56 1.56 9.58
CA SER A 86 11.77 1.64 10.81
C SER A 86 12.64 2.13 11.96
N PRO A 87 12.46 3.37 12.47
CA PRO A 87 13.40 4.01 13.37
C PRO A 87 13.27 3.55 14.82
N PHE A 88 12.27 2.74 15.12
CA PHE A 88 12.01 2.33 16.50
C PHE A 88 12.60 0.98 16.87
N TYR A 89 13.24 0.22 15.99
CA TYR A 89 13.95 -1.02 16.33
C TYR A 89 15.33 -0.72 16.93
N VAL A 90 15.47 -0.95 18.24
CA VAL A 90 16.67 -0.58 19.00
C VAL A 90 17.74 -1.68 18.97
N GLY A 91 17.34 -2.94 19.24
CA GLY A 91 18.29 -4.05 19.29
C GLY A 91 17.63 -5.37 19.63
N VAL A 92 18.46 -6.41 19.71
CA VAL A 92 18.09 -7.73 20.24
C VAL A 92 18.91 -7.94 21.51
N GLU A 93 18.23 -8.23 22.62
CA GLU A 93 18.84 -8.41 23.92
C GLU A 93 18.53 -9.81 24.48
N PRO A 94 19.53 -10.47 25.11
CA PRO A 94 19.29 -11.71 25.83
C PRO A 94 18.54 -11.44 27.15
N ILE A 95 17.69 -12.37 27.52
CA ILE A 95 17.14 -12.45 28.87
C ILE A 95 17.95 -13.52 29.60
N VAL A 96 18.67 -13.14 30.66
CA VAL A 96 19.58 -14.03 31.41
C VAL A 96 19.03 -14.35 32.78
N MET A 97 19.39 -15.52 33.28
CA MET A 97 19.12 -15.95 34.65
C MET A 97 20.44 -16.00 35.43
N HIS A 98 20.48 -15.32 36.54
CA HIS A 98 21.59 -15.36 37.47
C HIS A 98 21.58 -16.64 38.33
N ALA A 99 22.68 -16.90 39.05
CA ALA A 99 22.82 -18.08 39.91
C ALA A 99 21.79 -18.15 41.06
N ASP A 100 21.27 -17.00 41.49
CA ASP A 100 20.21 -16.87 42.50
C ASP A 100 18.79 -17.02 41.93
N GLY A 101 18.64 -17.26 40.59
CA GLY A 101 17.38 -17.40 39.92
C GLY A 101 16.76 -16.08 39.47
N ALA A 102 17.38 -14.92 39.72
CA ALA A 102 16.90 -13.63 39.26
C ALA A 102 17.05 -13.50 37.73
N LEU A 103 16.02 -12.92 37.05
CA LEU A 103 16.02 -12.65 35.63
C LEU A 103 16.46 -11.21 35.37
N GLN A 104 17.25 -11.02 34.32
CA GLN A 104 17.75 -9.71 33.91
C GLN A 104 17.75 -9.59 32.37
N LEU A 105 17.49 -8.40 31.87
CA LEU A 105 17.70 -8.04 30.49
C LEU A 105 19.17 -7.68 30.26
N GLY A 106 19.83 -8.39 29.34
CA GLY A 106 21.28 -8.22 29.16
C GLY A 106 22.15 -8.73 30.32
N GLY A 107 23.46 -8.46 30.25
CA GLY A 107 24.39 -8.81 31.30
C GLY A 107 24.95 -10.22 31.17
N VAL A 108 25.52 -10.73 32.31
CA VAL A 108 26.19 -12.04 32.40
C VAL A 108 25.30 -13.02 33.15
N GLY A 109 25.03 -14.17 32.57
CA GLY A 109 24.19 -15.22 33.14
C GLY A 109 23.86 -16.30 32.13
N ALA A 110 23.08 -17.30 32.56
CA ALA A 110 22.58 -18.31 31.64
C ALA A 110 21.45 -17.69 30.77
N VAL A 111 21.64 -17.68 29.45
CA VAL A 111 20.61 -17.14 28.52
C VAL A 111 19.40 -18.06 28.53
N VAL A 112 18.23 -17.53 28.85
CA VAL A 112 16.95 -18.25 28.87
C VAL A 112 16.07 -17.95 27.66
N ASP A 113 16.11 -16.72 27.12
CA ASP A 113 15.40 -16.33 25.92
C ASP A 113 15.96 -15.02 25.32
N TRP A 114 15.34 -14.53 24.26
CA TRP A 114 15.71 -13.31 23.54
C TRP A 114 14.51 -12.40 23.32
N THR A 115 14.74 -11.10 23.29
CA THR A 115 13.71 -10.11 22.98
C THR A 115 14.19 -9.08 21.98
N VAL A 116 13.30 -8.67 21.07
CA VAL A 116 13.50 -7.45 20.26
C VAL A 116 13.10 -6.26 21.12
N VAL A 117 14.02 -5.33 21.30
CA VAL A 117 13.80 -4.08 22.03
C VAL A 117 13.46 -2.99 21.03
N MET A 118 12.34 -2.32 21.25
CA MET A 118 11.83 -1.25 20.39
C MET A 118 11.51 0.00 21.19
N LYS A 119 11.59 1.19 20.56
CA LYS A 119 10.93 2.39 21.10
C LYS A 119 9.41 2.16 21.06
N ARG A 120 8.73 2.53 22.14
CA ARG A 120 7.26 2.49 22.15
C ARG A 120 6.73 3.62 21.28
N PHE A 121 5.73 3.34 20.44
CA PHE A 121 4.98 4.34 19.71
C PHE A 121 3.53 4.41 20.21
N ASP A 122 2.87 5.53 19.98
CA ASP A 122 1.48 5.70 20.34
C ASP A 122 0.58 4.91 19.36
N ARG A 123 -0.14 3.91 19.88
CA ARG A 123 -1.07 3.09 19.09
C ARG A 123 -2.23 3.89 18.48
N SER A 124 -2.52 5.09 19.02
CA SER A 124 -3.52 5.97 18.41
C SER A 124 -3.11 6.47 17.02
N GLY A 125 -1.80 6.42 16.70
CA GLY A 125 -1.23 6.70 15.39
C GLY A 125 -1.15 5.49 14.44
N GLN A 126 -1.56 4.27 14.86
CA GLN A 126 -1.65 3.13 13.95
C GLN A 126 -2.73 3.36 12.88
N PHE A 127 -2.44 2.97 11.64
CA PHE A 127 -3.35 3.25 10.52
C PHE A 127 -4.70 2.55 10.66
N ASP A 128 -4.75 1.34 11.21
CA ASP A 128 -6.01 0.65 11.50
C ASP A 128 -6.83 1.38 12.59
N THR A 129 -6.17 1.94 13.59
CA THR A 129 -6.82 2.75 14.64
C THR A 129 -7.33 4.07 14.06
N LEU A 130 -6.51 4.74 13.22
CA LEU A 130 -6.91 5.96 12.52
C LEU A 130 -8.08 5.69 11.56
N ALA A 131 -8.07 4.56 10.86
CA ALA A 131 -9.16 4.15 9.96
C ALA A 131 -10.48 3.98 10.72
N LYS A 132 -10.47 3.22 11.81
CA LYS A 132 -11.66 3.00 12.69
C LYS A 132 -12.19 4.30 13.29
N ALA A 133 -11.29 5.25 13.58
CA ALA A 133 -11.65 6.56 14.10
C ALA A 133 -12.09 7.58 13.03
N GLY A 134 -12.10 7.20 11.73
CA GLY A 134 -12.38 8.13 10.62
C GLY A 134 -11.32 9.21 10.42
N ARG A 135 -10.11 9.02 10.96
CA ARG A 135 -8.99 9.99 10.93
C ARG A 135 -7.88 9.63 9.94
N LEU A 136 -7.96 8.49 9.25
CA LEU A 136 -7.01 8.13 8.21
C LEU A 136 -7.29 8.95 6.95
N THR A 137 -6.56 10.03 6.78
CA THR A 137 -6.74 10.97 5.67
C THR A 137 -6.04 10.51 4.38
N ALA A 138 -6.52 10.96 3.21
CA ALA A 138 -5.88 10.66 1.93
C ALA A 138 -4.42 11.18 1.87
N PRO A 139 -4.08 12.41 2.30
CA PRO A 139 -2.68 12.86 2.32
C PRO A 139 -1.75 11.98 3.16
N LEU A 140 -2.21 11.47 4.30
CA LEU A 140 -1.39 10.56 5.11
C LEU A 140 -1.12 9.23 4.40
N VAL A 141 -2.12 8.70 3.70
CA VAL A 141 -1.98 7.46 2.94
C VAL A 141 -1.13 7.68 1.67
N GLU A 142 -1.22 8.86 1.04
CA GLU A 142 -0.33 9.25 -0.06
C GLU A 142 1.13 9.30 0.40
N ALA A 143 1.42 9.93 1.53
CA ALA A 143 2.76 9.96 2.09
C ALA A 143 3.29 8.56 2.42
N ALA A 144 2.43 7.66 2.94
CA ALA A 144 2.79 6.26 3.15
C ALA A 144 3.12 5.54 1.84
N ALA A 145 2.31 5.74 0.80
CA ALA A 145 2.54 5.12 -0.52
C ALA A 145 3.83 5.61 -1.18
N GLU A 146 4.17 6.88 -1.04
CA GLU A 146 5.43 7.46 -1.52
C GLU A 146 6.64 6.87 -0.77
N ARG A 147 6.54 6.75 0.56
CA ARG A 147 7.58 6.09 1.36
C ARG A 147 7.76 4.63 0.98
N ILE A 148 6.67 3.89 0.77
CA ILE A 148 6.69 2.49 0.32
C ILE A 148 7.37 2.39 -1.06
N ALA A 149 7.07 3.29 -2.00
CA ALA A 149 7.71 3.33 -3.31
C ALA A 149 9.23 3.53 -3.19
N ALA A 150 9.67 4.43 -2.31
CA ALA A 150 11.09 4.66 -2.05
C ALA A 150 11.77 3.43 -1.44
N LEU A 151 11.14 2.75 -0.47
CA LEU A 151 11.64 1.52 0.14
C LEU A 151 11.74 0.39 -0.88
N HIS A 152 10.73 0.21 -1.73
CA HIS A 152 10.78 -0.76 -2.82
C HIS A 152 11.90 -0.45 -3.83
N ALA A 153 12.14 0.82 -4.13
CA ALA A 153 13.23 1.22 -5.03
C ALA A 153 14.62 0.89 -4.47
N MET A 154 14.83 1.01 -3.16
CA MET A 154 16.08 0.70 -2.48
C MET A 154 16.32 -0.81 -2.28
N ALA A 155 15.26 -1.62 -2.24
CA ALA A 155 15.38 -3.06 -2.04
C ALA A 155 16.07 -3.74 -3.23
N LEU A 156 16.93 -4.73 -2.95
CA LEU A 156 17.66 -5.46 -4.00
C LEU A 156 16.71 -6.29 -4.87
N ALA A 157 16.94 -6.24 -6.18
CA ALA A 157 16.22 -7.08 -7.13
C ALA A 157 16.65 -8.55 -6.99
N VAL A 158 15.67 -9.46 -7.03
CA VAL A 158 15.86 -10.90 -6.88
C VAL A 158 15.35 -11.62 -8.12
N GLN A 159 16.12 -12.58 -8.64
CA GLN A 159 15.79 -13.30 -9.89
C GLN A 159 15.25 -14.73 -9.65
N HIS A 160 15.47 -15.29 -8.48
CA HIS A 160 15.15 -16.70 -8.16
C HIS A 160 13.80 -16.87 -7.46
N ALA A 161 12.99 -15.83 -7.36
CA ALA A 161 11.66 -15.84 -6.74
C ALA A 161 10.64 -15.07 -7.59
N GLY A 162 9.37 -15.10 -7.20
CA GLY A 162 8.29 -14.37 -7.86
C GLY A 162 7.90 -14.94 -9.22
N HIS A 163 8.19 -16.22 -9.47
CA HIS A 163 7.77 -16.93 -10.67
C HIS A 163 6.25 -17.19 -10.67
N VAL A 164 5.67 -17.37 -11.83
CA VAL A 164 4.27 -17.79 -11.98
C VAL A 164 3.97 -19.06 -11.16
N ALA A 165 4.95 -19.97 -11.06
CA ALA A 165 4.83 -21.19 -10.28
C ALA A 165 4.67 -20.92 -8.78
N ASP A 166 5.31 -19.89 -8.24
CA ASP A 166 5.21 -19.52 -6.82
C ASP A 166 3.79 -19.05 -6.47
N TYR A 167 3.18 -18.23 -7.32
CA TYR A 167 1.79 -17.79 -7.15
C TYR A 167 0.81 -18.95 -7.31
N ARG A 168 1.04 -19.87 -8.25
CA ARG A 168 0.20 -21.08 -8.41
C ARG A 168 0.28 -21.97 -7.17
N HIS A 169 1.47 -22.15 -6.62
CA HIS A 169 1.66 -22.91 -5.38
C HIS A 169 0.91 -22.25 -4.21
N LEU A 170 1.01 -20.93 -4.06
CA LEU A 170 0.27 -20.20 -3.04
C LEU A 170 -1.25 -20.36 -3.19
N ILE A 171 -1.80 -20.23 -4.40
CA ILE A 171 -3.24 -20.44 -4.66
C ILE A 171 -3.65 -21.86 -4.25
N HIS A 172 -2.85 -22.86 -4.58
CA HIS A 172 -3.13 -24.25 -4.19
C HIS A 172 -3.12 -24.44 -2.67
N GLN A 173 -2.13 -23.88 -1.97
CA GLN A 173 -2.05 -23.95 -0.51
C GLN A 173 -3.27 -23.27 0.15
N LEU A 174 -3.67 -22.10 -0.32
CA LEU A 174 -4.82 -21.35 0.22
C LEU A 174 -6.13 -22.14 0.01
N ARG A 175 -6.30 -22.76 -1.16
CA ARG A 175 -7.46 -23.63 -1.44
C ARG A 175 -7.55 -24.81 -0.46
N GLN A 176 -6.41 -25.44 -0.15
CA GLN A 176 -6.35 -26.53 0.83
C GLN A 176 -6.66 -26.04 2.25
N THR A 177 -6.03 -24.94 2.67
CA THR A 177 -6.24 -24.34 3.99
C THR A 177 -7.72 -23.97 4.21
N GLU A 178 -8.39 -23.39 3.20
CA GLU A 178 -9.82 -23.10 3.28
C GLU A 178 -10.67 -24.37 3.40
N ALA A 179 -10.38 -25.38 2.59
CA ALA A 179 -11.12 -26.65 2.62
C ALA A 179 -10.98 -27.38 3.97
N ASP A 180 -9.75 -27.45 4.50
CA ASP A 180 -9.46 -28.08 5.79
C ASP A 180 -10.09 -27.28 6.96
N GLY A 181 -10.03 -25.98 6.91
CA GLY A 181 -10.63 -25.09 7.88
C GLY A 181 -12.17 -25.17 7.87
N ALA A 182 -12.77 -25.12 6.69
CA ALA A 182 -14.21 -25.25 6.52
C ALA A 182 -14.73 -26.60 7.05
N GLY A 183 -14.00 -27.70 6.81
CA GLY A 183 -14.32 -29.02 7.35
C GLY A 183 -14.31 -29.05 8.88
N ARG A 184 -13.35 -28.39 9.52
CA ARG A 184 -13.23 -28.32 10.99
C ARG A 184 -14.36 -27.57 11.66
N ILE A 185 -14.91 -26.54 11.02
CA ILE A 185 -15.98 -25.70 11.57
C ILE A 185 -17.38 -26.02 11.00
N GLY A 186 -17.50 -27.12 10.24
CA GLY A 186 -18.77 -27.58 9.68
C GLY A 186 -19.39 -26.66 8.62
N LEU A 187 -18.57 -25.82 7.97
CA LEU A 187 -19.02 -24.97 6.87
C LEU A 187 -19.00 -25.74 5.55
N THR A 188 -20.10 -25.63 4.81
CA THR A 188 -20.11 -26.06 3.39
C THR A 188 -19.40 -25.00 2.57
N VAL A 189 -18.29 -25.33 1.91
CA VAL A 189 -17.60 -24.42 0.98
C VAL A 189 -18.60 -24.04 -0.11
N SER A 190 -18.91 -22.76 -0.22
CA SER A 190 -19.79 -22.23 -1.25
C SER A 190 -19.21 -22.49 -2.65
N HIS A 191 -20.07 -22.75 -3.64
CA HIS A 191 -19.67 -22.99 -5.03
C HIS A 191 -18.91 -21.81 -5.68
N ALA A 192 -18.93 -20.62 -5.09
CA ALA A 192 -18.18 -19.45 -5.57
C ALA A 192 -16.84 -19.32 -4.82
N SER A 193 -15.86 -20.08 -5.26
CA SER A 193 -14.47 -19.96 -4.78
C SER A 193 -13.69 -18.96 -5.65
N PRO A 194 -12.85 -18.08 -5.08
CA PRO A 194 -12.00 -17.19 -5.87
C PRO A 194 -10.87 -17.92 -6.59
N TYR A 195 -10.53 -19.15 -6.19
CA TYR A 195 -9.31 -19.83 -6.64
C TYR A 195 -9.32 -20.25 -8.11
N ASP A 196 -10.48 -20.69 -8.64
CA ASP A 196 -10.59 -21.01 -10.07
C ASP A 196 -10.44 -19.77 -10.96
N GLN A 197 -10.98 -18.63 -10.49
CA GLN A 197 -10.79 -17.36 -11.15
C GLN A 197 -9.34 -16.87 -11.06
N LEU A 198 -8.69 -17.05 -9.90
CA LEU A 198 -7.26 -16.76 -9.71
C LEU A 198 -6.37 -17.60 -10.63
N ASP A 199 -6.63 -18.91 -10.79
CA ASP A 199 -5.89 -19.77 -11.72
C ASP A 199 -6.04 -19.31 -13.18
N GLY A 200 -7.25 -18.91 -13.58
CA GLY A 200 -7.53 -18.35 -14.89
C GLY A 200 -6.81 -17.03 -15.14
N GLU A 201 -6.87 -16.11 -14.18
CA GLU A 201 -6.19 -14.81 -14.27
C GLU A 201 -4.65 -14.98 -14.23
N LEU A 202 -4.12 -15.87 -13.39
CA LEU A 202 -2.68 -16.15 -13.35
C LEU A 202 -2.17 -16.67 -14.72
N SER A 203 -2.96 -17.48 -15.40
CA SER A 203 -2.63 -17.97 -16.73
C SER A 203 -2.62 -16.84 -17.76
N ARG A 204 -3.50 -15.86 -17.63
CA ARG A 204 -3.60 -14.70 -18.51
C ARG A 204 -2.45 -13.71 -18.32
N ILE A 205 -2.12 -13.39 -17.06
CA ILE A 205 -1.12 -12.36 -16.71
C ILE A 205 0.32 -12.92 -16.55
N GLY A 206 0.49 -14.24 -16.69
CA GLY A 206 1.78 -14.92 -16.44
C GLY A 206 2.94 -14.34 -17.24
N GLY A 207 2.71 -13.95 -18.50
CA GLY A 207 3.72 -13.30 -19.33
C GLY A 207 4.14 -11.92 -18.78
N LEU A 208 3.22 -11.14 -18.24
CA LEU A 208 3.52 -9.84 -17.63
C LEU A 208 4.30 -10.03 -16.33
N LEU A 209 3.93 -11.00 -15.49
CA LEU A 209 4.66 -11.33 -14.25
C LEU A 209 6.12 -11.68 -14.54
N GLU A 210 6.38 -12.54 -15.52
CA GLU A 210 7.75 -12.94 -15.88
C GLU A 210 8.55 -11.76 -16.49
N ARG A 211 7.93 -10.90 -17.31
CA ARG A 211 8.59 -9.68 -17.80
C ARG A 211 8.99 -8.77 -16.64
N ARG A 212 8.11 -8.53 -15.68
CA ARG A 212 8.37 -7.70 -14.51
C ARG A 212 9.48 -8.30 -13.64
N ARG A 213 9.49 -9.61 -13.44
CA ARG A 213 10.57 -10.31 -12.74
C ARG A 213 11.92 -10.06 -13.42
N CYS A 214 12.01 -10.23 -14.74
CA CYS A 214 13.22 -9.94 -15.52
C CYS A 214 13.64 -8.46 -15.45
N LEU A 215 12.68 -7.53 -15.29
CA LEU A 215 12.95 -6.10 -15.11
C LEU A 215 13.32 -5.74 -13.65
N GLY A 216 13.51 -6.71 -12.77
CA GLY A 216 13.92 -6.48 -11.38
C GLY A 216 12.82 -5.91 -10.49
N LYS A 217 11.55 -6.15 -10.83
CA LYS A 217 10.40 -5.75 -10.00
C LYS A 217 10.09 -6.73 -8.86
N VAL A 218 10.72 -7.92 -8.86
CA VAL A 218 10.71 -8.84 -7.73
C VAL A 218 11.82 -8.45 -6.78
N ARG A 219 11.45 -8.17 -5.52
CA ARG A 219 12.36 -7.63 -4.50
C ARG A 219 12.03 -8.22 -3.14
N ARG A 220 12.97 -8.11 -2.19
CA ARG A 220 12.67 -8.37 -0.78
C ARG A 220 11.78 -7.22 -0.28
N THR A 221 10.49 -7.47 -0.16
CA THR A 221 9.47 -6.51 0.25
C THR A 221 9.14 -6.63 1.75
N HIS A 222 8.24 -5.80 2.26
CA HIS A 222 7.73 -5.90 3.62
C HIS A 222 7.02 -7.24 3.88
N GLY A 223 6.26 -7.73 2.92
CA GLY A 223 5.57 -9.02 2.93
C GLY A 223 4.25 -9.04 3.70
N ASP A 224 4.07 -8.15 4.69
CA ASP A 224 2.85 -8.05 5.52
C ASP A 224 2.37 -6.60 5.64
N LEU A 225 2.27 -5.88 4.52
CA LEU A 225 2.02 -4.46 4.44
C LEU A 225 0.52 -4.12 4.52
N HIS A 226 -0.10 -4.29 5.67
CA HIS A 226 -1.50 -3.92 5.95
C HIS A 226 -1.59 -2.78 6.97
N LEU A 227 -2.79 -2.22 7.22
CA LEU A 227 -2.99 -1.04 8.07
C LEU A 227 -2.47 -1.20 9.51
N ARG A 228 -2.46 -2.41 10.06
CA ARG A 228 -1.93 -2.66 11.41
C ARG A 228 -0.41 -2.54 11.49
N ASN A 229 0.28 -2.66 10.36
CA ASN A 229 1.75 -2.63 10.26
C ASN A 229 2.27 -1.28 9.70
N LEU A 230 1.41 -0.25 9.77
CA LEU A 230 1.73 1.15 9.48
C LEU A 230 1.34 2.03 10.67
N CYS A 231 2.21 2.95 11.07
CA CYS A 231 1.90 3.93 12.09
C CYS A 231 2.47 5.32 11.75
N VAL A 232 1.95 6.35 12.38
CA VAL A 232 2.58 7.67 12.39
C VAL A 232 3.60 7.68 13.52
N PHE A 233 4.87 7.83 13.18
CA PHE A 233 5.97 7.94 14.15
C PHE A 233 6.78 9.21 13.86
N GLU A 234 6.91 10.07 14.87
CA GLU A 234 7.57 11.38 14.74
C GLU A 234 7.01 12.23 13.57
N GLY A 235 5.70 12.12 13.32
CA GLY A 235 5.00 12.84 12.25
C GLY A 235 4.99 12.15 10.88
N GLU A 236 5.77 11.07 10.70
CA GLU A 236 5.96 10.39 9.43
C GLU A 236 5.29 9.01 9.37
N PRO A 237 4.67 8.63 8.24
CA PRO A 237 4.15 7.28 8.05
C PRO A 237 5.30 6.27 8.03
N THR A 238 5.25 5.30 8.93
CA THR A 238 6.34 4.35 9.15
C THR A 238 5.81 2.92 9.10
N PRO A 239 6.29 2.09 8.16
CA PRO A 239 6.04 0.65 8.15
C PRO A 239 6.86 -0.06 9.22
N PHE A 240 6.30 -1.13 9.80
CA PHE A 240 6.94 -1.95 10.81
C PHE A 240 6.39 -3.38 10.79
N ASP A 241 7.04 -4.28 11.51
CA ASP A 241 6.66 -5.70 11.60
C ASP A 241 6.69 -6.39 10.22
N ALA A 242 7.75 -6.10 9.43
CA ALA A 242 8.00 -6.78 8.17
C ALA A 242 8.26 -8.27 8.40
N LEU A 243 7.79 -9.10 7.49
CA LEU A 243 7.83 -10.55 7.57
C LEU A 243 9.27 -11.07 7.62
N GLU A 244 9.68 -11.70 8.73
CA GLU A 244 11.04 -12.19 8.96
C GLU A 244 11.19 -13.71 8.80
N PHE A 245 10.13 -14.49 9.00
CA PHE A 245 10.21 -15.93 9.14
C PHE A 245 10.14 -16.72 7.81
N ASP A 246 9.67 -16.12 6.73
CA ASP A 246 9.66 -16.75 5.40
C ASP A 246 10.09 -15.75 4.31
N GLU A 247 11.34 -15.88 3.87
CA GLU A 247 11.91 -15.02 2.81
C GLU A 247 11.16 -15.15 1.48
N ARG A 248 10.63 -16.35 1.16
CA ARG A 248 9.92 -16.60 -0.09
C ARG A 248 8.59 -15.85 -0.14
N LEU A 249 7.86 -15.75 0.98
CA LEU A 249 6.61 -15.01 1.08
C LEU A 249 6.81 -13.49 0.98
N ALA A 250 7.99 -13.01 1.36
CA ALA A 250 8.33 -11.59 1.33
C ALA A 250 9.21 -11.20 0.14
N THR A 251 9.67 -12.15 -0.70
CA THR A 251 10.41 -11.87 -1.94
C THR A 251 9.48 -12.01 -3.13
N THR A 252 8.82 -10.92 -3.48
CA THR A 252 7.71 -10.90 -4.43
C THR A 252 7.76 -9.66 -5.32
N ASP A 253 6.88 -9.60 -6.33
CA ASP A 253 6.67 -8.35 -7.07
C ASP A 253 6.26 -7.23 -6.09
N VAL A 254 6.85 -6.06 -6.22
CA VAL A 254 6.58 -4.89 -5.36
C VAL A 254 5.10 -4.52 -5.35
N LEU A 255 4.36 -4.79 -6.43
CA LEU A 255 2.92 -4.53 -6.49
C LEU A 255 2.10 -5.55 -5.68
N TYR A 256 2.61 -6.76 -5.45
CA TYR A 256 1.96 -7.72 -4.56
C TYR A 256 2.05 -7.26 -3.10
N ASP A 257 3.12 -6.58 -2.72
CA ASP A 257 3.26 -5.97 -1.40
C ASP A 257 2.32 -4.75 -1.25
N LEU A 258 2.35 -3.82 -2.20
CA LEU A 258 1.43 -2.69 -2.26
C LEU A 258 -0.05 -3.13 -2.24
N ALA A 259 -0.37 -4.21 -2.97
CA ALA A 259 -1.72 -4.74 -3.06
C ALA A 259 -2.31 -5.12 -1.70
N PHE A 260 -1.48 -5.45 -0.71
CA PHE A 260 -1.96 -5.72 0.64
C PHE A 260 -2.55 -4.47 1.29
N LEU A 261 -1.84 -3.34 1.20
CA LEU A 261 -2.36 -2.06 1.69
C LEU A 261 -3.64 -1.66 0.96
N LEU A 262 -3.65 -1.76 -0.37
CA LEU A 262 -4.82 -1.38 -1.18
C LEU A 262 -6.03 -2.25 -0.86
N MET A 263 -5.83 -3.56 -0.72
CA MET A 263 -6.86 -4.53 -0.36
C MET A 263 -7.42 -4.23 1.05
N ASP A 264 -6.54 -3.98 2.02
CA ASP A 264 -6.96 -3.72 3.40
C ASP A 264 -7.72 -2.39 3.53
N LEU A 265 -7.30 -1.34 2.80
CA LEU A 265 -8.07 -0.09 2.68
C LEU A 265 -9.47 -0.34 2.10
N ARG A 266 -9.59 -1.15 1.03
CA ARG A 266 -10.87 -1.52 0.44
C ARG A 266 -11.75 -2.33 1.41
N PHE A 267 -11.15 -3.29 2.11
CA PHE A 267 -11.84 -4.11 3.12
C PHE A 267 -12.43 -3.26 4.27
N ASN A 268 -11.72 -2.21 4.66
CA ASN A 268 -12.16 -1.27 5.70
C ASN A 268 -13.09 -0.15 5.18
N GLY A 269 -13.57 -0.24 3.93
CA GLY A 269 -14.51 0.75 3.37
C GLY A 269 -13.87 2.11 3.05
N LEU A 270 -12.59 2.13 2.71
CA LEU A 270 -11.79 3.32 2.44
C LEU A 270 -11.36 3.41 0.95
N PRO A 271 -12.29 3.39 -0.03
CA PRO A 271 -11.95 3.38 -1.46
C PRO A 271 -11.21 4.66 -1.89
N ARG A 272 -11.50 5.81 -1.27
CA ARG A 272 -10.82 7.07 -1.55
C ARG A 272 -9.34 7.00 -1.17
N GLN A 273 -9.02 6.44 -0.01
CA GLN A 273 -7.66 6.22 0.45
C GLN A 273 -6.93 5.18 -0.41
N ALA A 274 -7.61 4.11 -0.82
CA ALA A 274 -7.04 3.11 -1.72
C ALA A 274 -6.66 3.71 -3.08
N SER A 275 -7.53 4.54 -3.66
CA SER A 275 -7.24 5.25 -4.90
C SER A 275 -6.10 6.26 -4.75
N ALA A 276 -6.06 7.01 -3.65
CA ALA A 276 -4.99 7.94 -3.34
C ALA A 276 -3.63 7.22 -3.22
N ALA A 277 -3.57 6.11 -2.46
CA ALA A 277 -2.36 5.29 -2.34
C ALA A 277 -1.88 4.73 -3.67
N MET A 278 -2.77 4.14 -4.47
CA MET A 278 -2.44 3.60 -5.79
C MET A 278 -1.84 4.69 -6.68
N ASN A 279 -2.55 5.80 -6.85
CA ASN A 279 -2.11 6.88 -7.73
C ASN A 279 -0.78 7.48 -7.29
N ARG A 280 -0.60 7.74 -5.98
CA ARG A 280 0.66 8.27 -5.45
C ARG A 280 1.81 7.30 -5.63
N TYR A 281 1.60 6.01 -5.41
CA TYR A 281 2.63 4.99 -5.63
C TYR A 281 3.08 4.96 -7.09
N TRP A 282 2.15 4.95 -8.06
CA TRP A 282 2.47 4.98 -9.48
C TRP A 282 3.28 6.21 -9.87
N ASP A 283 2.88 7.36 -9.36
CA ASP A 283 3.57 8.63 -9.63
C ASP A 283 4.99 8.65 -9.02
N ALA A 284 5.17 8.15 -7.81
CA ALA A 284 6.45 8.15 -7.09
C ALA A 284 7.40 7.04 -7.58
N ALA A 285 6.91 5.83 -7.82
CA ALA A 285 7.72 4.70 -8.28
C ALA A 285 8.05 4.77 -9.77
N GLY A 286 7.38 5.65 -10.53
CA GLY A 286 7.49 5.66 -11.97
C GLY A 286 7.07 4.35 -12.62
N GLU A 287 6.04 3.70 -12.06
CA GLU A 287 5.57 2.40 -12.51
C GLU A 287 4.92 2.50 -13.90
N ASP A 288 5.04 1.43 -14.70
CA ASP A 288 4.40 1.35 -15.99
C ASP A 288 2.89 1.15 -15.84
N GLU A 289 2.10 1.81 -16.68
CA GLU A 289 0.63 1.75 -16.59
C GLU A 289 0.09 0.34 -16.92
N GLU A 290 0.81 -0.45 -17.74
CA GLU A 290 0.48 -1.86 -18.02
C GLU A 290 0.39 -2.70 -16.74
N ALA A 291 1.16 -2.35 -15.71
CA ALA A 291 1.19 -3.06 -14.44
C ALA A 291 -0.11 -2.96 -13.62
N LEU A 292 -1.01 -2.02 -13.96
CA LEU A 292 -2.37 -1.95 -13.38
C LEU A 292 -3.17 -3.23 -13.61
N GLU A 293 -2.87 -3.97 -14.69
CA GLU A 293 -3.49 -5.27 -14.99
C GLU A 293 -3.31 -6.31 -13.89
N LEU A 294 -2.24 -6.19 -13.08
CA LEU A 294 -1.92 -7.11 -11.99
C LEU A 294 -2.70 -6.83 -10.69
N LEU A 295 -3.17 -5.61 -10.48
CA LEU A 295 -3.77 -5.22 -9.21
C LEU A 295 -5.00 -6.05 -8.83
N PRO A 296 -5.96 -6.34 -9.72
CA PRO A 296 -7.11 -7.18 -9.37
C PRO A 296 -6.69 -8.56 -8.86
N PHE A 297 -5.72 -9.18 -9.54
CA PHE A 297 -5.18 -10.49 -9.17
C PHE A 297 -4.46 -10.43 -7.81
N PHE A 298 -3.54 -9.49 -7.63
CA PHE A 298 -2.77 -9.38 -6.40
C PHE A 298 -3.64 -9.03 -5.18
N MET A 299 -4.59 -8.10 -5.33
CA MET A 299 -5.50 -7.74 -4.25
C MET A 299 -6.45 -8.92 -3.91
N CYS A 300 -6.94 -9.65 -4.91
CA CYS A 300 -7.74 -10.86 -4.69
C CYS A 300 -6.92 -11.93 -3.95
N LEU A 301 -5.68 -12.15 -4.34
CA LEU A 301 -4.79 -13.13 -3.70
C LEU A 301 -4.52 -12.73 -2.23
N ARG A 302 -4.29 -11.45 -1.93
CA ARG A 302 -4.14 -10.94 -0.55
C ARG A 302 -5.44 -11.08 0.27
N ALA A 303 -6.60 -10.81 -0.34
CA ALA A 303 -7.89 -11.06 0.30
C ALA A 303 -8.10 -12.56 0.62
N SER A 304 -7.67 -13.45 -0.29
CA SER A 304 -7.74 -14.90 -0.08
C SER A 304 -6.80 -15.38 1.03
N VAL A 305 -5.61 -14.78 1.17
CA VAL A 305 -4.71 -15.02 2.32
C VAL A 305 -5.41 -14.65 3.64
N ARG A 306 -6.01 -13.47 3.71
CA ARG A 306 -6.73 -13.02 4.91
C ARG A 306 -7.96 -13.87 5.20
N MET A 307 -8.68 -14.28 4.16
CA MET A 307 -9.81 -15.20 4.27
C MET A 307 -9.39 -16.54 4.89
N ALA A 308 -8.30 -17.15 4.41
CA ALA A 308 -7.79 -18.41 4.95
C ALA A 308 -7.40 -18.29 6.43
N ILE A 309 -6.71 -17.22 6.81
CA ILE A 309 -6.35 -16.93 8.22
C ILE A 309 -7.61 -16.77 9.08
N ALA A 310 -8.63 -16.06 8.60
CA ALA A 310 -9.90 -15.87 9.33
C ALA A 310 -10.67 -17.19 9.50
N VAL A 311 -10.66 -18.06 8.48
CA VAL A 311 -11.23 -19.42 8.56
C VAL A 311 -10.52 -20.26 9.62
N GLU A 312 -9.18 -20.28 9.63
CA GLU A 312 -8.40 -21.00 10.64
C GLU A 312 -8.64 -20.50 12.06
N ALA A 313 -8.83 -19.19 12.22
CA ALA A 313 -9.18 -18.55 13.49
C ALA A 313 -10.64 -18.71 13.90
N GLY A 314 -11.50 -19.32 13.08
CA GLY A 314 -12.94 -19.46 13.32
C GLY A 314 -13.74 -18.15 13.20
N GLN A 315 -13.17 -17.13 12.56
CA GLN A 315 -13.78 -15.79 12.38
C GLN A 315 -14.62 -15.76 11.10
N LEU A 316 -15.80 -16.41 11.13
CA LEU A 316 -16.60 -16.70 9.93
C LEU A 316 -17.10 -15.45 9.21
N GLU A 317 -17.56 -14.44 9.95
CA GLU A 317 -18.05 -13.18 9.37
C GLU A 317 -16.92 -12.45 8.64
N GLU A 318 -15.73 -12.42 9.23
CA GLU A 318 -14.55 -11.79 8.62
C GLU A 318 -14.13 -12.56 7.37
N ALA A 319 -14.09 -13.89 7.43
CA ALA A 319 -13.79 -14.75 6.29
C ALA A 319 -14.78 -14.52 5.13
N GLN A 320 -16.08 -14.41 5.42
CA GLN A 320 -17.10 -14.14 4.42
C GLN A 320 -16.89 -12.76 3.75
N ARG A 321 -16.59 -11.73 4.51
CA ARG A 321 -16.30 -10.39 3.97
C ARG A 321 -15.07 -10.38 3.07
N TYR A 322 -13.99 -11.10 3.44
CA TYR A 322 -12.82 -11.25 2.56
C TYR A 322 -13.15 -12.01 1.29
N ARG A 323 -13.99 -13.04 1.35
CA ARG A 323 -14.46 -13.77 0.17
C ARG A 323 -15.23 -12.87 -0.79
N GLU A 324 -16.17 -12.09 -0.28
CA GLU A 324 -16.95 -11.14 -1.09
C GLU A 324 -16.05 -10.11 -1.77
N LEU A 325 -15.08 -9.57 -1.02
CA LEU A 325 -14.08 -8.67 -1.59
C LEU A 325 -13.26 -9.36 -2.68
N ALA A 326 -12.72 -10.56 -2.44
CA ALA A 326 -11.92 -11.32 -3.39
C ALA A 326 -12.66 -11.54 -4.71
N LEU A 327 -13.91 -12.01 -4.65
CA LEU A 327 -14.75 -12.23 -5.83
C LEU A 327 -15.09 -10.92 -6.56
N SER A 328 -15.28 -9.81 -5.82
CA SER A 328 -15.57 -8.51 -6.42
C SER A 328 -14.38 -7.94 -7.19
N LEU A 329 -13.15 -8.23 -6.74
CA LEU A 329 -11.91 -7.72 -7.35
C LEU A 329 -11.62 -8.34 -8.72
N LEU A 330 -12.04 -9.60 -8.96
CA LEU A 330 -11.87 -10.28 -10.24
C LEU A 330 -13.04 -10.07 -11.20
N LYS A 331 -14.10 -9.40 -10.76
CA LYS A 331 -15.24 -9.10 -11.63
C LYS A 331 -14.83 -8.09 -12.69
N ARG A 332 -14.91 -8.49 -13.96
CA ARG A 332 -14.68 -7.59 -15.08
C ARG A 332 -15.77 -6.52 -15.16
N THR A 333 -15.36 -5.27 -15.27
CA THR A 333 -16.25 -4.12 -15.40
C THR A 333 -15.84 -3.29 -16.63
N THR A 334 -16.77 -2.58 -17.21
CA THR A 334 -16.47 -1.65 -18.31
C THR A 334 -15.63 -0.50 -17.77
N THR A 335 -14.49 -0.26 -18.38
CA THR A 335 -13.60 0.86 -18.01
C THR A 335 -14.12 2.18 -18.56
N MET A 336 -13.79 3.26 -17.89
CA MET A 336 -14.21 4.62 -18.26
C MET A 336 -13.01 5.52 -18.49
N SER A 337 -13.12 6.44 -19.45
CA SER A 337 -12.11 7.47 -19.71
C SER A 337 -12.73 8.84 -19.59
N ILE A 338 -12.18 9.64 -18.68
CA ILE A 338 -12.68 10.96 -18.34
C ILE A 338 -11.55 11.97 -18.48
N ALA A 339 -11.77 13.08 -19.18
CA ALA A 339 -10.87 14.21 -19.24
C ALA A 339 -11.46 15.40 -18.47
N ILE A 340 -10.70 15.93 -17.51
CA ILE A 340 -11.06 17.11 -16.73
C ILE A 340 -10.14 18.25 -17.14
N GLY A 341 -10.71 19.20 -17.89
CA GLY A 341 -10.07 20.41 -18.37
C GLY A 341 -10.45 21.65 -17.55
N GLY A 342 -9.71 22.71 -17.75
CA GLY A 342 -9.94 24.00 -17.09
C GLY A 342 -8.66 24.76 -16.83
N LEU A 343 -8.73 26.05 -16.60
CA LEU A 343 -7.56 26.90 -16.36
C LEU A 343 -6.93 26.60 -14.98
N SER A 344 -5.71 27.07 -14.74
CA SER A 344 -5.03 26.90 -13.45
C SER A 344 -5.87 27.49 -12.31
N GLY A 345 -6.00 26.75 -11.20
CA GLY A 345 -6.84 27.14 -10.06
C GLY A 345 -8.32 26.77 -10.21
N SER A 346 -8.77 26.16 -11.32
CA SER A 346 -10.18 25.76 -11.45
C SER A 346 -10.60 24.56 -10.59
N GLY A 347 -9.66 23.82 -9.98
CA GLY A 347 -9.97 22.68 -9.11
C GLY A 347 -9.95 21.32 -9.80
N LYS A 348 -9.37 21.20 -10.99
CA LYS A 348 -9.31 19.95 -11.80
C LYS A 348 -8.81 18.75 -11.00
N SER A 349 -7.64 18.89 -10.40
CA SER A 349 -7.02 17.80 -9.63
C SER A 349 -7.90 17.38 -8.45
N THR A 350 -8.50 18.34 -7.74
CA THR A 350 -9.41 18.05 -6.63
C THR A 350 -10.62 17.24 -7.11
N VAL A 351 -11.23 17.62 -8.24
CA VAL A 351 -12.35 16.88 -8.82
C VAL A 351 -11.89 15.52 -9.35
N ALA A 352 -10.69 15.41 -9.93
CA ALA A 352 -10.12 14.13 -10.37
C ALA A 352 -9.97 13.16 -9.20
N PHE A 353 -9.49 13.63 -8.04
CA PHE A 353 -9.38 12.84 -6.81
C PHE A 353 -10.73 12.45 -6.21
N GLU A 354 -11.81 13.16 -6.49
CA GLU A 354 -13.17 12.76 -6.09
C GLU A 354 -13.81 11.78 -7.07
N VAL A 355 -13.49 11.86 -8.36
CA VAL A 355 -14.03 10.98 -9.42
C VAL A 355 -13.35 9.62 -9.39
N ALA A 356 -12.02 9.58 -9.39
CA ALA A 356 -11.24 8.36 -9.57
C ALA A 356 -11.60 7.20 -8.62
N PRO A 357 -11.82 7.41 -7.29
CA PRO A 357 -12.19 6.33 -6.37
C PRO A 357 -13.51 5.64 -6.68
N ARG A 358 -14.39 6.32 -7.43
CA ARG A 358 -15.75 5.86 -7.77
C ARG A 358 -15.82 5.19 -9.14
N LEU A 359 -14.72 5.26 -9.91
CA LEU A 359 -14.62 4.58 -11.19
C LEU A 359 -14.39 3.07 -11.04
N PRO A 360 -14.82 2.26 -12.02
CA PRO A 360 -14.50 0.84 -12.04
C PRO A 360 -12.99 0.59 -12.00
N GLY A 361 -12.57 -0.38 -11.16
CA GLY A 361 -11.17 -0.76 -10.98
C GLY A 361 -10.90 -1.31 -9.58
N ALA A 362 -9.83 -2.08 -9.40
CA ALA A 362 -9.48 -2.70 -8.13
C ALA A 362 -9.26 -1.67 -7.00
N ALA A 363 -8.64 -0.54 -7.34
CA ALA A 363 -8.43 0.60 -6.44
C ALA A 363 -8.98 1.93 -7.03
N GLY A 364 -9.98 1.86 -7.93
CA GLY A 364 -10.51 3.01 -8.66
C GLY A 364 -9.74 3.30 -9.94
N GLY A 365 -9.94 4.50 -10.52
CA GLY A 365 -9.30 4.94 -11.76
C GLY A 365 -7.87 5.48 -11.54
N ARG A 366 -7.03 5.33 -12.58
CA ARG A 366 -5.71 5.97 -12.65
C ARG A 366 -5.86 7.44 -13.03
N ILE A 367 -5.26 8.35 -12.25
CA ILE A 367 -5.24 9.78 -12.54
C ILE A 367 -3.92 10.12 -13.23
N LEU A 368 -4.00 10.57 -14.49
CA LEU A 368 -2.84 11.03 -15.25
C LEU A 368 -2.84 12.56 -15.28
N ARG A 369 -1.84 13.18 -14.67
CA ARG A 369 -1.71 14.63 -14.54
C ARG A 369 -0.58 15.14 -15.44
N THR A 370 -0.88 16.14 -16.27
CA THR A 370 0.14 16.76 -17.16
C THR A 370 1.34 17.30 -16.38
N ASP A 371 1.15 17.82 -15.16
CA ASP A 371 2.22 18.38 -14.36
C ASP A 371 3.13 17.28 -13.80
N VAL A 372 2.57 16.15 -13.35
CA VAL A 372 3.33 14.97 -12.90
C VAL A 372 4.14 14.37 -14.05
N LEU A 373 3.50 14.15 -15.21
CA LEU A 373 4.19 13.57 -16.39
C LEU A 373 5.32 14.47 -16.88
N ARG A 374 5.15 15.81 -16.82
CA ARG A 374 6.21 16.76 -17.17
C ARG A 374 7.42 16.64 -16.26
N LYS A 375 7.19 16.62 -14.93
CA LYS A 375 8.28 16.46 -13.94
C LYS A 375 8.97 15.12 -14.10
N ARG A 376 8.20 14.04 -14.28
CA ARG A 376 8.76 12.71 -14.53
C ARG A 376 9.60 12.66 -15.81
N ALA A 377 9.15 13.26 -16.90
CA ALA A 377 9.93 13.36 -18.16
C ALA A 377 11.22 14.14 -18.00
N ALA A 378 11.27 15.09 -17.07
CA ALA A 378 12.47 15.86 -16.71
C ALA A 378 13.36 15.16 -15.64
N GLY A 379 13.00 13.96 -15.16
CA GLY A 379 13.70 13.26 -14.08
C GLY A 379 13.55 13.91 -12.70
N LEU A 380 12.49 14.72 -12.50
CA LEU A 380 12.20 15.44 -11.28
C LEU A 380 11.21 14.69 -10.40
N SER A 381 11.33 14.90 -9.09
CA SER A 381 10.29 14.50 -8.14
C SER A 381 9.01 15.32 -8.36
N ILE A 382 7.86 14.78 -7.95
CA ILE A 382 6.60 15.51 -7.98
C ILE A 382 6.61 16.78 -7.10
N HIS A 383 7.53 16.85 -6.13
CA HIS A 383 7.72 17.99 -5.22
C HIS A 383 8.70 19.04 -5.73
N ASP A 384 9.51 18.70 -6.76
CA ASP A 384 10.46 19.63 -7.35
C ASP A 384 9.73 20.65 -8.23
N GLN A 385 10.31 21.82 -8.42
CA GLN A 385 9.81 22.80 -9.36
C GLN A 385 10.39 22.54 -10.76
N ALA A 386 9.52 22.42 -11.78
CA ALA A 386 9.95 22.22 -13.15
C ALA A 386 10.54 23.53 -13.75
N PRO A 387 11.64 23.45 -14.54
CA PRO A 387 12.20 24.60 -15.22
C PRO A 387 11.18 25.28 -16.15
N LEU A 388 11.23 26.61 -16.25
CA LEU A 388 10.34 27.39 -17.14
C LEU A 388 10.41 26.94 -18.60
N ALA A 389 11.58 26.45 -19.05
CA ALA A 389 11.77 25.91 -20.40
C ALA A 389 10.88 24.68 -20.69
N ASP A 390 10.44 23.95 -19.67
CA ASP A 390 9.54 22.80 -19.82
C ASP A 390 8.06 23.20 -20.02
N TYR A 391 7.79 24.50 -19.92
CA TYR A 391 6.48 25.10 -20.22
C TYR A 391 6.43 25.78 -21.59
N ALA A 392 7.48 25.64 -22.44
CA ALA A 392 7.47 26.11 -23.82
C ALA A 392 6.29 25.49 -24.61
N PRO A 393 5.72 26.20 -25.59
CA PRO A 393 4.51 25.75 -26.30
C PRO A 393 4.62 24.36 -26.94
N ASP A 394 5.76 24.07 -27.56
CA ASP A 394 6.08 22.77 -28.16
C ASP A 394 6.11 21.65 -27.13
N LYS A 395 6.77 21.85 -25.98
CA LYS A 395 6.82 20.90 -24.88
C LYS A 395 5.44 20.70 -24.23
N ARG A 396 4.65 21.77 -24.14
CA ARG A 396 3.24 21.66 -23.69
C ARG A 396 2.41 20.75 -24.58
N GLU A 397 2.63 20.78 -25.89
CA GLU A 397 1.91 19.91 -26.81
C GLU A 397 2.41 18.47 -26.72
N GLN A 398 3.72 18.24 -26.66
CA GLN A 398 4.32 16.91 -26.49
C GLN A 398 3.80 16.21 -25.23
N ILE A 399 3.62 16.92 -24.11
CA ILE A 399 3.11 16.29 -22.87
C ILE A 399 1.69 15.74 -23.03
N TYR A 400 0.86 16.31 -23.92
CA TYR A 400 -0.46 15.73 -24.20
C TYR A 400 -0.38 14.45 -25.04
N GLU A 401 0.62 14.31 -25.91
CA GLU A 401 0.87 13.07 -26.65
C GLU A 401 1.34 11.97 -25.66
N VAL A 402 2.22 12.32 -24.74
CA VAL A 402 2.63 11.42 -23.64
C VAL A 402 1.44 11.04 -22.76
N LEU A 403 0.62 12.00 -22.36
CA LEU A 403 -0.60 11.77 -21.55
C LEU A 403 -1.51 10.74 -22.23
N LEU A 404 -1.70 10.85 -23.53
CA LEU A 404 -2.55 9.92 -24.28
C LEU A 404 -1.92 8.54 -24.43
N ALA A 405 -0.61 8.45 -24.64
CA ALA A 405 0.07 7.16 -24.69
C ALA A 405 -0.10 6.40 -23.35
N HIS A 406 0.05 7.10 -22.21
CA HIS A 406 -0.23 6.54 -20.89
C HIS A 406 -1.72 6.16 -20.74
N ALA A 407 -2.65 7.00 -21.23
CA ALA A 407 -4.08 6.69 -21.17
C ALA A 407 -4.45 5.42 -21.94
N VAL A 408 -3.86 5.22 -23.12
CA VAL A 408 -4.03 3.98 -23.91
C VAL A 408 -3.49 2.78 -23.14
N ALA A 409 -2.32 2.90 -22.50
CA ALA A 409 -1.74 1.83 -21.68
C ALA A 409 -2.64 1.47 -20.49
N VAL A 410 -3.19 2.47 -19.77
CA VAL A 410 -4.15 2.26 -18.66
C VAL A 410 -5.39 1.51 -19.15
N GLN A 411 -5.98 1.91 -20.29
CA GLN A 411 -7.15 1.21 -20.83
C GLN A 411 -6.82 -0.21 -21.29
N SER A 412 -5.67 -0.40 -21.94
CA SER A 412 -5.19 -1.72 -22.35
C SER A 412 -4.98 -2.67 -21.16
N ALA A 413 -4.59 -2.12 -20.02
CA ALA A 413 -4.50 -2.83 -18.74
C ALA A 413 -5.88 -3.11 -18.10
N GLY A 414 -6.97 -2.72 -18.72
CA GLY A 414 -8.33 -2.93 -18.19
C GLY A 414 -8.67 -2.03 -17.00
N ALA A 415 -8.07 -0.83 -16.91
CA ALA A 415 -8.31 0.14 -15.85
C ALA A 415 -8.99 1.41 -16.38
N SER A 416 -9.78 2.07 -15.53
CA SER A 416 -10.37 3.38 -15.84
C SER A 416 -9.31 4.48 -15.68
N VAL A 417 -9.45 5.57 -16.45
CA VAL A 417 -8.50 6.69 -16.46
C VAL A 417 -9.17 8.04 -16.31
N VAL A 418 -8.55 8.91 -15.52
CA VAL A 418 -8.89 10.33 -15.40
C VAL A 418 -7.71 11.16 -15.89
N LEU A 419 -7.91 11.97 -16.94
CA LEU A 419 -6.91 12.86 -17.50
C LEU A 419 -7.08 14.26 -16.91
N ASP A 420 -6.09 14.72 -16.15
CA ASP A 420 -6.06 16.06 -15.54
C ASP A 420 -5.06 16.95 -16.31
N GLY A 421 -5.58 17.93 -17.02
CA GLY A 421 -4.78 18.88 -17.75
C GLY A 421 -5.54 20.17 -18.05
N THR A 422 -4.84 21.23 -18.46
CA THR A 422 -5.53 22.49 -18.81
C THR A 422 -6.37 22.36 -20.06
N PHE A 423 -5.96 21.56 -21.05
CA PHE A 423 -6.63 21.40 -22.36
C PHE A 423 -7.05 22.73 -23.01
N ALA A 424 -6.26 23.78 -22.78
CA ALA A 424 -6.58 25.13 -23.25
C ALA A 424 -6.41 25.27 -24.79
N SER A 425 -5.49 24.52 -25.42
CA SER A 425 -5.29 24.57 -26.87
C SER A 425 -6.30 23.66 -27.61
N ALA A 426 -6.73 24.12 -28.79
CA ALA A 426 -7.60 23.32 -29.66
C ALA A 426 -6.93 22.00 -30.09
N ARG A 427 -5.60 22.00 -30.27
CA ARG A 427 -4.82 20.80 -30.60
C ARG A 427 -4.89 19.77 -29.48
N ALA A 428 -4.62 20.17 -28.20
CA ALA A 428 -4.72 19.28 -27.06
C ALA A 428 -6.12 18.65 -26.93
N ARG A 429 -7.18 19.45 -27.15
CA ARG A 429 -8.56 18.91 -27.15
C ARG A 429 -8.85 17.99 -28.34
N GLY A 430 -8.25 18.29 -29.50
CA GLY A 430 -8.38 17.46 -30.71
C GLY A 430 -7.76 16.07 -30.56
N LEU A 431 -6.73 15.94 -29.76
CA LEU A 431 -6.08 14.66 -29.47
C LEU A 431 -6.98 13.69 -28.67
N LEU A 432 -7.95 14.21 -27.89
CA LEU A 432 -8.82 13.42 -27.01
C LEU A 432 -9.98 12.72 -27.72
N ARG A 433 -10.04 12.70 -29.05
CA ARG A 433 -11.21 12.13 -29.75
C ARG A 433 -11.40 10.66 -29.53
N ASN A 434 -10.30 9.89 -29.45
CA ASN A 434 -10.34 8.47 -29.14
C ASN A 434 -9.07 8.06 -28.37
N VAL A 435 -9.23 7.41 -27.22
CA VAL A 435 -8.15 6.74 -26.50
C VAL A 435 -8.46 5.25 -26.53
N GLY A 436 -7.57 4.44 -27.09
CA GLY A 436 -7.74 2.99 -27.14
C GLY A 436 -9.01 2.51 -27.86
N GLY A 437 -9.61 3.33 -28.75
CA GLY A 437 -10.87 3.02 -29.42
C GLY A 437 -12.13 3.32 -28.61
N GLN A 438 -12.02 3.82 -27.39
CA GLN A 438 -13.15 4.23 -26.55
C GLN A 438 -13.32 5.76 -26.54
N ALA A 439 -14.57 6.20 -26.43
CA ALA A 439 -14.88 7.61 -26.27
C ALA A 439 -14.41 8.14 -24.91
N ILE A 440 -13.84 9.35 -24.90
CA ILE A 440 -13.48 10.06 -23.68
C ILE A 440 -14.60 11.04 -23.35
N HIS A 441 -15.09 10.99 -22.11
CA HIS A 441 -16.01 11.99 -21.57
C HIS A 441 -15.24 13.22 -21.14
N CYS A 442 -15.47 14.36 -21.77
CA CYS A 442 -14.69 15.58 -21.56
C CYS A 442 -15.50 16.63 -20.78
N PHE A 443 -14.94 17.07 -19.65
CA PHE A 443 -15.54 18.05 -18.77
C PHE A 443 -14.62 19.26 -18.59
N TRP A 444 -15.16 20.46 -18.69
CA TRP A 444 -14.44 21.71 -18.50
C TRP A 444 -14.92 22.37 -17.21
N LEU A 445 -14.00 22.56 -16.27
CA LEU A 445 -14.27 23.28 -15.03
C LEU A 445 -14.16 24.78 -15.23
N ASP A 446 -15.30 25.45 -15.14
CA ASP A 446 -15.44 26.88 -15.30
C ASP A 446 -15.39 27.57 -13.94
N ALA A 447 -14.35 28.39 -13.68
CA ALA A 447 -14.15 29.08 -12.44
C ALA A 447 -13.79 30.56 -12.65
N PRO A 448 -14.47 31.50 -11.98
CA PRO A 448 -14.13 32.91 -12.04
C PRO A 448 -12.65 33.20 -11.68
N LEU A 449 -12.08 34.23 -12.31
CA LEU A 449 -10.66 34.58 -12.12
C LEU A 449 -10.29 34.76 -10.63
N GLU A 450 -11.12 35.46 -9.86
CA GLU A 450 -10.85 35.73 -8.44
C GLU A 450 -10.81 34.42 -7.62
N LEU A 451 -11.70 33.46 -7.89
CA LEU A 451 -11.69 32.15 -7.24
C LEU A 451 -10.42 31.36 -7.60
N ARG A 452 -10.00 31.39 -8.87
CA ARG A 452 -8.76 30.73 -9.33
C ARG A 452 -7.53 31.32 -8.66
N ARG A 453 -7.46 32.64 -8.53
CA ARG A 453 -6.38 33.35 -7.81
C ARG A 453 -6.32 32.96 -6.33
N ALA A 454 -7.47 32.98 -5.64
CA ALA A 454 -7.55 32.62 -4.24
C ALA A 454 -7.09 31.14 -4.01
N ARG A 455 -7.53 30.22 -4.85
CA ARG A 455 -7.14 28.81 -4.76
C ARG A 455 -5.64 28.58 -5.00
N VAL A 456 -5.04 29.29 -5.98
CA VAL A 456 -3.60 29.17 -6.26
C VAL A 456 -2.77 29.80 -5.14
N ALA A 457 -3.21 30.92 -4.57
CA ALA A 457 -2.53 31.57 -3.43
C ALA A 457 -2.54 30.72 -2.16
N ALA A 458 -3.62 29.93 -1.93
CA ALA A 458 -3.75 29.05 -0.77
C ALA A 458 -3.12 27.66 -0.96
N ARG A 459 -2.58 27.36 -2.16
CA ARG A 459 -2.06 26.03 -2.48
C ARG A 459 -0.74 25.76 -1.76
N THR A 460 -0.63 24.55 -1.20
CA THR A 460 0.60 24.00 -0.62
C THR A 460 0.77 22.56 -1.06
N GLY A 461 2.00 22.12 -1.38
CA GLY A 461 2.33 20.71 -1.61
C GLY A 461 1.71 20.06 -2.87
N ASP A 462 1.27 20.82 -3.87
CA ASP A 462 0.74 20.28 -5.14
C ASP A 462 1.85 20.12 -6.19
N ALA A 463 1.67 19.15 -7.09
CA ALA A 463 2.57 18.96 -8.24
C ALA A 463 2.51 20.09 -9.27
N SER A 464 1.49 20.94 -9.27
CA SER A 464 1.35 22.05 -10.22
C SER A 464 2.18 23.27 -9.79
N ASP A 465 3.07 23.72 -10.66
CA ASP A 465 3.94 24.90 -10.45
C ASP A 465 3.28 26.24 -10.85
N ALA A 466 1.97 26.23 -11.21
CA ALA A 466 1.28 27.45 -11.63
C ALA A 466 1.15 28.45 -10.47
N ASP A 467 1.70 29.63 -10.65
CA ASP A 467 1.59 30.80 -9.77
C ASP A 467 0.47 31.76 -10.19
N ILE A 468 0.33 32.87 -9.48
CA ILE A 468 -0.67 33.92 -9.77
C ILE A 468 -0.39 34.55 -11.16
N GLY A 469 0.88 34.71 -11.57
CA GLY A 469 1.25 35.23 -12.87
C GLY A 469 0.73 34.35 -14.00
N VAL A 470 0.88 33.03 -13.86
CA VAL A 470 0.30 32.05 -14.80
C VAL A 470 -1.22 32.15 -14.86
N VAL A 471 -1.89 32.30 -13.72
CA VAL A 471 -3.36 32.45 -13.67
C VAL A 471 -3.84 33.68 -14.44
N LEU A 472 -3.14 34.82 -14.30
CA LEU A 472 -3.47 36.09 -14.98
C LEU A 472 -3.17 36.06 -16.48
N ALA A 473 -2.13 35.32 -16.90
CA ALA A 473 -1.75 35.19 -18.30
C ALA A 473 -2.65 34.23 -19.09
N GLN A 474 -3.32 33.29 -18.43
CA GLN A 474 -4.19 32.32 -19.10
C GLN A 474 -5.50 32.95 -19.57
N ARG A 475 -5.90 32.60 -20.78
CA ARG A 475 -7.20 32.97 -21.37
C ARG A 475 -8.05 31.75 -21.64
N GLU A 476 -9.36 31.92 -21.47
CA GLU A 476 -10.32 30.88 -21.84
C GLU A 476 -10.28 30.60 -23.35
N PRO A 477 -10.47 29.34 -23.72
CA PRO A 477 -10.68 29.00 -25.14
C PRO A 477 -11.94 29.69 -25.69
N THR A 478 -11.83 30.24 -26.88
CA THR A 478 -12.98 30.86 -27.58
C THR A 478 -14.08 29.82 -27.87
N SER A 479 -13.72 28.55 -28.02
CA SER A 479 -14.67 27.45 -28.18
C SER A 479 -14.02 26.17 -27.60
N LEU A 480 -14.81 25.40 -26.89
CA LEU A 480 -14.39 24.08 -26.36
C LEU A 480 -14.63 22.94 -27.37
N GLY A 481 -15.52 23.15 -28.34
CA GLY A 481 -16.05 22.10 -29.21
C GLY A 481 -17.22 21.33 -28.56
N GLN A 482 -17.95 20.56 -29.36
CA GLN A 482 -19.19 19.90 -28.94
C GLN A 482 -18.98 18.74 -27.93
N SER A 483 -17.78 18.17 -27.89
CA SER A 483 -17.47 17.03 -27.01
C SER A 483 -17.20 17.42 -25.55
N TRP A 484 -17.08 18.72 -25.23
CA TRP A 484 -16.78 19.20 -23.89
C TRP A 484 -18.02 19.75 -23.21
N ARG A 485 -18.31 19.23 -22.01
CA ARG A 485 -19.38 19.74 -21.14
C ARG A 485 -18.80 20.69 -20.10
N ARG A 486 -19.35 21.90 -19.99
CA ARG A 486 -18.97 22.88 -18.95
C ARG A 486 -19.64 22.53 -17.63
N LEU A 487 -18.86 22.62 -16.54
CA LEU A 487 -19.33 22.44 -15.17
C LEU A 487 -18.91 23.64 -14.33
N ASP A 488 -19.81 24.14 -13.49
CA ASP A 488 -19.54 25.22 -12.57
C ASP A 488 -18.62 24.77 -11.44
N ALA A 489 -17.38 25.25 -11.44
CA ALA A 489 -16.35 24.93 -10.46
C ALA A 489 -16.45 25.73 -9.14
N GLN A 490 -17.47 26.55 -8.95
CA GLN A 490 -17.78 27.19 -7.67
C GLN A 490 -18.46 26.22 -6.70
N ARG A 491 -19.06 25.16 -7.24
CA ARG A 491 -19.69 24.08 -6.47
C ARG A 491 -18.67 23.23 -5.70
N PRO A 492 -19.07 22.52 -4.64
CA PRO A 492 -18.22 21.57 -3.93
C PRO A 492 -17.69 20.47 -4.89
N PRO A 493 -16.40 20.06 -4.76
CA PRO A 493 -15.80 19.08 -5.67
C PRO A 493 -16.51 17.73 -5.71
N ASP A 494 -17.05 17.27 -4.59
CA ASP A 494 -17.82 16.02 -4.47
C ASP A 494 -19.15 16.07 -5.23
N ALA A 495 -19.82 17.24 -5.26
CA ALA A 495 -21.02 17.47 -6.02
C ALA A 495 -20.74 17.50 -7.54
N ILE A 496 -19.60 18.10 -7.94
CA ILE A 496 -19.16 18.09 -9.35
C ILE A 496 -18.82 16.65 -9.78
N ALA A 497 -18.12 15.91 -8.92
CA ALA A 497 -17.79 14.51 -9.19
C ALA A 497 -19.04 13.63 -9.32
N ALA A 498 -20.06 13.85 -8.48
CA ALA A 498 -21.32 13.13 -8.55
C ALA A 498 -22.03 13.38 -9.91
N GLU A 499 -22.09 14.64 -10.37
CA GLU A 499 -22.65 14.97 -11.68
C GLU A 499 -21.88 14.34 -12.83
N ILE A 500 -20.52 14.35 -12.77
CA ILE A 500 -19.69 13.68 -13.79
C ILE A 500 -20.05 12.19 -13.87
N LEU A 501 -20.15 11.52 -12.72
CA LEU A 501 -20.44 10.08 -12.67
C LEU A 501 -21.85 9.76 -13.15
N GLU A 502 -22.83 10.58 -12.85
CA GLU A 502 -24.21 10.43 -13.37
C GLU A 502 -24.27 10.53 -14.90
N ILE A 503 -23.43 11.39 -15.50
CA ILE A 503 -23.39 11.57 -16.95
C ILE A 503 -22.72 10.40 -17.67
N VAL A 504 -21.73 9.75 -17.02
CA VAL A 504 -20.93 8.70 -17.66
C VAL A 504 -21.42 7.27 -17.34
N SER A 505 -22.36 7.14 -16.38
CA SER A 505 -23.03 5.88 -16.03
C SER A 505 -24.09 5.51 -17.04
#